data_1859bfb99e22f03dc4538bc349c4010c
#
_entry.id   1859bfb99e22f03dc4538bc349c4010c
#
_cell.length_a   1.000
_cell.length_b   1.000
_cell.length_c   1.000
_cell.angle_alpha   90.00
_cell.angle_beta   90.00
_cell.angle_gamma   90.00
#
_symmetry.space_group_name_H-M   'P 1'
#
loop_
_entity.id
_entity.type
_entity.pdbx_description
1 polymer ?
#
loop_
_entity_poly.entity_id
_entity_poly.type
_entity_poly.pdbx_seq_one_letter_code
_entity_poly.pdbx_strand_id
1 'polypeptide(L)'
;MIRTRLFGAVALTLCAVAAFAQAGGGGRGAAARVTRHQAPADKALDLPDATLKAEFAEMAAQKLITTRLIEGGAYSLNTRRIVGSEPAQVHKSIIEFYFVREGTATLITGGTLAEGKIRGGVERVVKPGDVVFIPPGIPHGISNTAGISYLNIHFGGTD
;
A
#
# COMPACT_ATOMS: atom_id res chain seq x y z
N MET A 1 -26.45 14.62 -62.31
CA MET A 1 -26.83 14.44 -60.87
C MET A 1 -25.60 14.05 -60.10
N ILE A 2 -24.96 14.99 -59.45
CA ILE A 2 -23.73 14.82 -58.67
C ILE A 2 -24.14 14.73 -57.21
N ARG A 3 -23.88 13.58 -56.55
CA ARG A 3 -24.09 13.37 -55.12
C ARG A 3 -22.81 13.68 -54.36
N THR A 4 -22.76 14.78 -53.69
CA THR A 4 -21.71 15.19 -52.77
C THR A 4 -21.86 14.41 -51.48
N ARG A 5 -20.83 13.63 -51.06
CA ARG A 5 -20.78 12.99 -49.74
C ARG A 5 -20.01 13.89 -48.78
N LEU A 6 -20.72 14.36 -47.74
CA LEU A 6 -20.08 15.02 -46.59
C LEU A 6 -19.36 13.97 -45.74
N PHE A 7 -18.06 14.16 -45.52
CA PHE A 7 -17.30 13.46 -44.50
C PHE A 7 -17.39 14.27 -43.20
N GLY A 8 -18.03 13.70 -42.20
CA GLY A 8 -18.05 14.25 -40.86
C GLY A 8 -16.72 13.90 -40.14
N ALA A 9 -15.98 14.92 -39.77
CA ALA A 9 -14.79 14.78 -38.94
C ALA A 9 -15.23 14.59 -37.48
N VAL A 10 -14.92 13.43 -36.88
CA VAL A 10 -15.04 13.20 -35.44
C VAL A 10 -13.82 13.78 -34.77
N ALA A 11 -14.00 14.86 -34.01
CA ALA A 11 -12.97 15.41 -33.16
C ALA A 11 -12.84 14.58 -31.89
N LEU A 12 -11.72 13.86 -31.74
CA LEU A 12 -11.33 13.22 -30.50
C LEU A 12 -10.83 14.30 -29.52
N THR A 13 -11.60 14.56 -28.50
CA THR A 13 -11.17 15.47 -27.40
C THR A 13 -10.31 14.63 -26.43
N LEU A 14 -8.99 14.85 -26.45
CA LEU A 14 -8.08 14.33 -25.44
C LEU A 14 -8.29 15.14 -24.14
N CYS A 15 -8.88 14.53 -23.13
CA CYS A 15 -8.86 15.08 -21.78
C CYS A 15 -7.46 14.84 -21.17
N ALA A 16 -6.64 15.87 -21.12
CA ALA A 16 -5.40 15.85 -20.35
C ALA A 16 -5.74 15.95 -18.86
N VAL A 17 -5.50 14.89 -18.09
CA VAL A 17 -5.58 14.92 -16.63
C VAL A 17 -4.31 15.60 -16.13
N ALA A 18 -4.44 16.83 -15.64
CA ALA A 18 -3.36 17.55 -14.99
C ALA A 18 -3.10 16.94 -13.60
N ALA A 19 -1.93 16.34 -13.42
CA ALA A 19 -1.45 15.92 -12.11
C ALA A 19 -0.99 17.16 -11.33
N PHE A 20 -1.70 17.53 -10.28
CA PHE A 20 -1.23 18.54 -9.33
C PHE A 20 -0.18 17.90 -8.41
N ALA A 21 1.08 18.28 -8.63
CA ALA A 21 2.16 17.99 -7.67
C ALA A 21 2.08 19.01 -6.53
N GLN A 22 1.72 18.58 -5.33
CA GLN A 22 1.89 19.38 -4.10
C GLN A 22 3.34 19.23 -3.63
N ALA A 23 4.12 20.31 -3.75
CA ALA A 23 5.41 20.44 -3.10
C ALA A 23 5.21 20.89 -1.66
N GLY A 24 5.65 20.10 -0.70
CA GLY A 24 5.61 20.43 0.73
C GLY A 24 6.57 19.56 1.54
N GLY A 25 7.66 20.18 2.02
CA GLY A 25 8.39 19.77 3.22
C GLY A 25 9.45 18.67 3.06
N GLY A 26 10.72 19.03 3.22
CA GLY A 26 11.89 18.15 3.14
C GLY A 26 11.91 17.04 4.17
N GLY A 27 11.85 15.80 3.71
CA GLY A 27 12.15 14.56 4.40
C GLY A 27 12.54 13.54 3.35
N ARG A 28 13.61 12.80 3.59
CA ARG A 28 14.26 11.80 2.73
C ARG A 28 13.26 11.13 1.78
N GLY A 29 13.48 11.27 0.48
CA GLY A 29 12.61 10.90 -0.62
C GLY A 29 11.79 9.61 -0.43
N ALA A 30 10.61 9.75 0.12
CA ALA A 30 9.59 8.71 0.02
C ALA A 30 9.19 8.67 -1.46
N ALA A 31 9.44 7.55 -2.13
CA ALA A 31 8.91 7.32 -3.46
C ALA A 31 7.41 7.65 -3.44
N ALA A 32 6.95 8.41 -4.45
CA ALA A 32 5.57 8.86 -4.51
C ALA A 32 4.63 7.67 -4.32
N ARG A 33 3.83 7.71 -3.24
CA ARG A 33 2.91 6.61 -2.91
C ARG A 33 1.79 6.60 -3.93
N VAL A 34 1.67 5.51 -4.68
CA VAL A 34 0.58 5.34 -5.64
C VAL A 34 -0.72 5.11 -4.86
N THR A 35 -1.73 5.97 -5.08
CA THR A 35 -3.08 5.79 -4.52
C THR A 35 -4.01 5.34 -5.64
N ARG A 36 -4.73 4.21 -5.43
CA ARG A 36 -5.64 3.63 -6.41
C ARG A 36 -7.04 4.24 -6.31
N HIS A 37 -7.58 4.33 -5.09
CA HIS A 37 -8.95 4.81 -4.86
C HIS A 37 -9.01 5.77 -3.66
N GLN A 38 -9.84 6.80 -3.77
CA GLN A 38 -10.38 7.48 -2.61
C GLN A 38 -11.54 6.66 -2.06
N ALA A 39 -11.69 6.59 -0.74
CA ALA A 39 -12.80 5.89 -0.13
C ALA A 39 -14.13 6.53 -0.57
N PRO A 40 -15.04 5.79 -1.22
CA PRO A 40 -16.35 6.35 -1.58
C PRO A 40 -17.17 6.60 -0.31
N ALA A 41 -17.98 7.68 -0.33
CA ALA A 41 -18.85 8.04 0.78
C ALA A 41 -20.28 7.53 0.62
N ASP A 42 -20.66 7.11 -0.59
CA ASP A 42 -22.05 6.87 -1.01
C ASP A 42 -22.32 5.43 -1.48
N LYS A 43 -21.30 4.59 -1.56
CA LYS A 43 -21.41 3.21 -2.05
C LYS A 43 -20.32 2.31 -1.50
N ALA A 44 -20.54 1.00 -1.56
CA ALA A 44 -19.48 0.02 -1.32
C ALA A 44 -18.46 0.03 -2.47
N LEU A 45 -17.21 -0.30 -2.14
CA LEU A 45 -16.15 -0.58 -3.10
C LEU A 45 -15.71 -2.03 -2.91
N ASP A 46 -15.92 -2.84 -3.93
CA ASP A 46 -15.49 -4.22 -3.95
C ASP A 46 -14.07 -4.34 -4.52
N LEU A 47 -13.23 -5.07 -3.84
CA LEU A 47 -11.88 -5.44 -4.28
C LEU A 47 -11.78 -6.98 -4.38
N PRO A 48 -12.27 -7.58 -5.47
CA PRO A 48 -12.22 -9.02 -5.67
C PRO A 48 -10.80 -9.57 -5.59
N ASP A 49 -10.65 -10.84 -5.23
CA ASP A 49 -9.34 -11.50 -5.10
C ASP A 49 -8.50 -11.38 -6.38
N ALA A 50 -9.13 -11.44 -7.56
CA ALA A 50 -8.45 -11.24 -8.83
C ALA A 50 -7.82 -9.84 -8.95
N THR A 51 -8.50 -8.79 -8.46
CA THR A 51 -7.98 -7.41 -8.42
C THR A 51 -6.77 -7.31 -7.49
N LEU A 52 -6.85 -7.93 -6.31
CA LEU A 52 -5.72 -7.93 -5.36
C LEU A 52 -4.52 -8.68 -5.91
N LYS A 53 -4.73 -9.83 -6.57
CA LYS A 53 -3.66 -10.57 -7.25
C LYS A 53 -3.00 -9.77 -8.36
N ALA A 54 -3.78 -9.07 -9.18
CA ALA A 54 -3.25 -8.18 -10.22
C ALA A 54 -2.42 -7.03 -9.62
N GLU A 55 -2.89 -6.44 -8.52
CA GLU A 55 -2.14 -5.39 -7.79
C GLU A 55 -0.79 -5.91 -7.30
N PHE A 56 -0.73 -7.08 -6.65
CA PHE A 56 0.54 -7.65 -6.20
C PHE A 56 1.47 -8.03 -7.35
N ALA A 57 0.94 -8.49 -8.47
CA ALA A 57 1.73 -8.76 -9.67
C ALA A 57 2.32 -7.47 -10.25
N GLU A 58 1.54 -6.39 -10.32
CA GLU A 58 2.03 -5.07 -10.73
C GLU A 58 3.10 -4.54 -9.79
N MET A 59 2.88 -4.64 -8.47
CA MET A 59 3.88 -4.25 -7.47
C MET A 59 5.20 -5.02 -7.66
N ALA A 60 5.13 -6.31 -7.98
CA ALA A 60 6.31 -7.13 -8.25
C ALA A 60 7.06 -6.65 -9.49
N ALA A 61 6.33 -6.41 -10.59
CA ALA A 61 6.89 -5.96 -11.86
C ALA A 61 7.56 -4.57 -11.74
N GLN A 62 6.93 -3.66 -11.00
CA GLN A 62 7.39 -2.29 -10.80
C GLN A 62 8.31 -2.12 -9.58
N LYS A 63 8.59 -3.20 -8.82
CA LYS A 63 9.38 -3.19 -7.58
C LYS A 63 8.81 -2.21 -6.53
N LEU A 64 7.49 -2.07 -6.49
CA LEU A 64 6.81 -1.26 -5.50
C LEU A 64 6.75 -2.01 -4.16
N ILE A 65 7.02 -1.30 -3.08
CA ILE A 65 6.92 -1.83 -1.71
C ILE A 65 5.52 -1.60 -1.14
N THR A 66 4.91 -0.47 -1.46
CA THR A 66 3.60 -0.07 -0.94
C THR A 66 2.80 0.61 -2.02
N THR A 67 1.54 0.22 -2.16
CA THR A 67 0.52 1.05 -2.81
C THR A 67 -0.64 1.28 -1.85
N ARG A 68 -1.31 2.41 -1.99
CA ARG A 68 -2.51 2.72 -1.21
C ARG A 68 -3.74 2.35 -2.03
N LEU A 69 -4.35 1.22 -1.72
CA LEU A 69 -5.57 0.79 -2.40
C LEU A 69 -6.73 1.72 -2.13
N ILE A 70 -6.91 2.11 -0.86
CA ILE A 70 -7.99 3.01 -0.45
C ILE A 70 -7.42 4.07 0.50
N GLU A 71 -7.68 5.34 0.19
CA GLU A 71 -7.42 6.49 1.06
C GLU A 71 -8.74 6.97 1.64
N GLY A 72 -8.88 6.90 2.97
CA GLY A 72 -10.10 7.27 3.68
C GLY A 72 -9.92 8.39 4.71
N GLY A 73 -8.75 9.06 4.70
CA GLY A 73 -8.43 10.10 5.69
C GLY A 73 -8.03 9.49 7.05
N ALA A 74 -9.01 9.15 7.90
CA ALA A 74 -8.76 8.54 9.20
C ALA A 74 -8.35 7.06 9.14
N TYR A 75 -8.42 6.45 7.98
CA TYR A 75 -8.00 5.08 7.73
C TYR A 75 -7.45 4.92 6.32
N SER A 76 -6.69 3.87 6.11
CA SER A 76 -6.27 3.46 4.77
C SER A 76 -6.15 1.95 4.65
N LEU A 77 -6.38 1.45 3.44
CA LEU A 77 -6.05 0.09 3.05
C LEU A 77 -4.86 0.15 2.10
N ASN A 78 -3.78 -0.48 2.49
CA ASN A 78 -2.56 -0.56 1.69
C ASN A 78 -2.31 -2.00 1.24
N THR A 79 -1.67 -2.16 0.09
CA THR A 79 -0.94 -3.38 -0.25
C THR A 79 0.53 -3.18 0.08
N ARG A 80 1.13 -4.21 0.65
CA ARG A 80 2.55 -4.25 0.99
C ARG A 80 3.19 -5.47 0.34
N ARG A 81 4.36 -5.28 -0.26
CA ARG A 81 5.18 -6.36 -0.80
C ARG A 81 6.64 -6.14 -0.39
N ILE A 82 7.16 -7.03 0.44
CA ILE A 82 8.52 -6.94 0.98
C ILE A 82 9.34 -8.10 0.42
N VAL A 83 10.56 -7.82 -0.01
CA VAL A 83 11.58 -8.80 -0.41
C VAL A 83 12.82 -8.53 0.43
N GLY A 84 13.36 -9.55 1.07
CA GLY A 84 14.49 -9.46 2.00
C GLY A 84 14.03 -8.98 3.38
N SER A 85 14.26 -7.72 3.70
CA SER A 85 13.92 -7.11 4.99
C SER A 85 13.60 -5.64 4.79
N GLU A 86 12.83 -5.08 5.71
CA GLU A 86 12.59 -3.64 5.81
C GLU A 86 13.06 -3.11 7.17
N PRO A 87 13.44 -1.84 7.28
CA PRO A 87 13.73 -1.22 8.57
C PRO A 87 12.51 -1.33 9.49
N ALA A 88 12.76 -1.66 10.75
CA ALA A 88 11.70 -1.70 11.74
C ALA A 88 11.11 -0.30 11.97
N GLN A 89 9.82 -0.26 12.28
CA GLN A 89 9.02 0.95 12.43
C GLN A 89 8.31 0.95 13.78
N VAL A 90 7.87 2.12 14.20
CA VAL A 90 6.94 2.32 15.30
C VAL A 90 6.02 3.48 14.95
N HIS A 91 4.73 3.27 15.04
CA HIS A 91 3.71 4.30 14.83
C HIS A 91 3.11 4.72 16.16
N LYS A 92 3.13 6.01 16.47
CA LYS A 92 2.68 6.52 17.77
C LYS A 92 1.16 6.50 17.94
N SER A 93 0.43 6.68 16.84
CA SER A 93 -1.02 6.88 16.83
C SER A 93 -1.79 5.96 15.89
N ILE A 94 -1.09 5.11 15.12
CA ILE A 94 -1.70 4.23 14.13
C ILE A 94 -1.89 2.83 14.72
N ILE A 95 -3.09 2.29 14.56
CA ILE A 95 -3.40 0.87 14.72
C ILE A 95 -3.21 0.21 13.37
N GLU A 96 -2.50 -0.93 13.33
CA GLU A 96 -2.30 -1.69 12.12
C GLU A 96 -2.89 -3.09 12.18
N PHE A 97 -3.44 -3.52 11.03
CA PHE A 97 -3.77 -4.92 10.78
C PHE A 97 -3.04 -5.40 9.53
N TYR A 98 -2.41 -6.57 9.61
CA TYR A 98 -1.88 -7.29 8.46
C TYR A 98 -2.75 -8.49 8.16
N PHE A 99 -3.08 -8.67 6.89
CA PHE A 99 -3.75 -9.87 6.36
C PHE A 99 -2.81 -10.48 5.33
N VAL A 100 -2.07 -11.51 5.72
CA VAL A 100 -1.06 -12.12 4.85
C VAL A 100 -1.74 -12.86 3.71
N ARG A 101 -1.32 -12.57 2.48
CA ARG A 101 -1.90 -13.12 1.25
C ARG A 101 -0.98 -14.10 0.55
N GLU A 102 0.31 -13.80 0.49
CA GLU A 102 1.30 -14.59 -0.25
C GLU A 102 2.63 -14.59 0.48
N GLY A 103 3.39 -15.68 0.30
CA GLY A 103 4.74 -15.81 0.83
C GLY A 103 4.80 -15.98 2.35
N THR A 104 6.01 -15.96 2.87
CA THR A 104 6.29 -16.08 4.31
C THR A 104 7.37 -15.10 4.71
N ALA A 105 7.38 -14.70 5.98
CA ALA A 105 8.42 -13.83 6.52
C ALA A 105 8.58 -14.05 8.03
N THR A 106 9.69 -13.57 8.59
CA THR A 106 9.82 -13.37 10.03
C THR A 106 9.28 -11.98 10.37
N LEU A 107 8.24 -11.96 11.20
CA LEU A 107 7.73 -10.73 11.82
C LEU A 107 8.32 -10.63 13.22
N ILE A 108 8.93 -9.49 13.55
CA ILE A 108 9.36 -9.15 14.91
C ILE A 108 8.46 -8.03 15.45
N THR A 109 8.00 -8.16 16.70
CA THR A 109 7.15 -7.15 17.36
C THR A 109 7.57 -6.93 18.81
N GLY A 110 7.35 -5.71 19.32
CA GLY A 110 7.72 -5.31 20.68
C GLY A 110 9.21 -5.00 20.83
N GLY A 111 9.70 -5.03 22.07
CA GLY A 111 11.07 -4.67 22.36
C GLY A 111 11.32 -3.16 22.22
N THR A 112 12.57 -2.79 21.92
CA THR A 112 13.01 -1.39 21.78
C THR A 112 13.57 -1.18 20.36
N LEU A 113 13.07 -0.13 19.68
CA LEU A 113 13.59 0.28 18.39
C LEU A 113 14.83 1.15 18.58
N ALA A 114 15.96 0.72 18.04
CA ALA A 114 17.21 1.46 18.01
C ALA A 114 17.89 1.28 16.65
N GLU A 115 18.28 2.38 16.01
CA GLU A 115 18.98 2.37 14.72
C GLU A 115 18.27 1.54 13.62
N GLY A 116 16.92 1.61 13.59
CA GLY A 116 16.10 0.87 12.61
C GLY A 116 16.00 -0.64 12.87
N LYS A 117 16.44 -1.11 14.04
CA LYS A 117 16.37 -2.51 14.47
C LYS A 117 15.67 -2.66 15.81
N ILE A 118 14.96 -3.77 15.98
CA ILE A 118 14.30 -4.10 17.25
C ILE A 118 15.26 -4.96 18.08
N ARG A 119 15.40 -4.60 19.35
CA ARG A 119 16.12 -5.40 20.36
C ARG A 119 15.13 -5.95 21.39
N GLY A 120 15.19 -7.22 21.70
CA GLY A 120 14.34 -7.87 22.71
C GLY A 120 12.88 -8.02 22.28
N GLY A 121 12.57 -7.97 20.99
CA GLY A 121 11.24 -8.26 20.46
C GLY A 121 10.94 -9.75 20.37
N VAL A 122 9.69 -10.08 20.07
CA VAL A 122 9.23 -11.45 19.81
C VAL A 122 9.20 -11.69 18.32
N GLU A 123 9.90 -12.72 17.87
CA GLU A 123 9.92 -13.15 16.48
C GLU A 123 8.93 -14.31 16.25
N ARG A 124 8.25 -14.26 15.10
CA ARG A 124 7.41 -15.37 14.62
C ARG A 124 7.40 -15.41 13.10
N VAL A 125 7.22 -16.60 12.55
CA VAL A 125 6.95 -16.75 11.11
C VAL A 125 5.48 -16.43 10.86
N VAL A 126 5.22 -15.59 9.85
CA VAL A 126 3.89 -15.29 9.34
C VAL A 126 3.73 -15.85 7.92
N LYS A 127 2.52 -16.32 7.58
CA LYS A 127 2.19 -17.03 6.34
C LYS A 127 0.78 -16.69 5.86
N PRO A 128 0.42 -17.05 4.63
CA PRO A 128 -0.93 -16.80 4.09
C PRO A 128 -2.05 -17.28 5.01
N GLY A 129 -3.04 -16.41 5.23
CA GLY A 129 -4.15 -16.62 6.15
C GLY A 129 -3.93 -16.05 7.55
N ASP A 130 -2.70 -15.74 7.93
CA ASP A 130 -2.44 -15.12 9.22
C ASP A 130 -2.95 -13.67 9.25
N VAL A 131 -3.49 -13.28 10.41
CA VAL A 131 -3.87 -11.92 10.74
C VAL A 131 -3.00 -11.43 11.88
N VAL A 132 -2.45 -10.24 11.73
CA VAL A 132 -1.62 -9.60 12.75
C VAL A 132 -2.30 -8.29 13.17
N PHE A 133 -2.39 -8.05 14.47
CA PHE A 133 -2.80 -6.79 15.06
C PHE A 133 -1.60 -6.13 15.74
N ILE A 134 -1.35 -4.87 15.43
CA ILE A 134 -0.27 -4.08 16.01
C ILE A 134 -0.87 -2.79 16.59
N PRO A 135 -0.89 -2.64 17.93
CA PRO A 135 -1.36 -1.42 18.55
C PRO A 135 -0.34 -0.28 18.38
N PRO A 136 -0.77 0.98 18.60
CA PRO A 136 0.13 2.12 18.60
C PRO A 136 1.30 1.94 19.56
N GLY A 137 2.46 2.47 19.21
CA GLY A 137 3.66 2.46 20.03
C GLY A 137 4.43 1.14 20.06
N ILE A 138 3.97 0.10 19.39
CA ILE A 138 4.67 -1.19 19.32
C ILE A 138 5.64 -1.21 18.15
N PRO A 139 6.96 -1.33 18.39
CA PRO A 139 7.94 -1.54 17.34
C PRO A 139 7.66 -2.85 16.59
N HIS A 140 7.78 -2.82 15.26
CA HIS A 140 7.56 -3.99 14.43
C HIS A 140 8.38 -3.92 13.14
N GLY A 141 8.63 -5.09 12.53
CA GLY A 141 9.39 -5.19 11.28
C GLY A 141 9.27 -6.55 10.64
N ILE A 142 9.54 -6.58 9.34
CA ILE A 142 9.54 -7.78 8.50
C ILE A 142 10.97 -8.08 8.06
N SER A 143 11.35 -9.35 8.15
CA SER A 143 12.66 -9.84 7.70
C SER A 143 12.59 -11.26 7.14
N ASN A 144 13.71 -11.72 6.59
CA ASN A 144 13.92 -13.10 6.13
C ASN A 144 12.83 -13.58 5.16
N THR A 145 12.50 -12.76 4.14
CA THR A 145 11.49 -13.15 3.15
C THR A 145 12.06 -13.16 1.73
N ALA A 146 11.74 -14.22 0.97
CA ALA A 146 11.94 -14.24 -0.48
C ALA A 146 10.87 -13.39 -1.20
N GLY A 147 9.80 -13.07 -0.51
CA GLY A 147 8.71 -12.21 -0.94
C GLY A 147 7.47 -12.50 -0.10
N ILE A 148 6.99 -11.50 0.64
CA ILE A 148 5.71 -11.55 1.33
C ILE A 148 4.81 -10.45 0.81
N SER A 149 3.53 -10.78 0.57
CA SER A 149 2.50 -9.82 0.17
C SER A 149 1.35 -9.85 1.17
N TYR A 150 0.93 -8.70 1.63
CA TYR A 150 -0.16 -8.58 2.61
C TYR A 150 -0.96 -7.29 2.42
N LEU A 151 -2.21 -7.34 2.85
CA LEU A 151 -3.01 -6.14 3.04
C LEU A 151 -2.65 -5.55 4.40
N ASN A 152 -2.45 -4.24 4.44
CA ASN A 152 -2.16 -3.50 5.65
C ASN A 152 -3.23 -2.42 5.82
N ILE A 153 -4.02 -2.53 6.88
CA ILE A 153 -5.01 -1.52 7.23
C ILE A 153 -4.43 -0.66 8.34
N HIS A 154 -4.46 0.65 8.12
CA HIS A 154 -4.14 1.66 9.12
C HIS A 154 -5.41 2.33 9.60
N PHE A 155 -5.56 2.48 10.92
CA PHE A 155 -6.56 3.32 11.55
C PHE A 155 -5.87 4.32 12.46
N GLY A 156 -6.33 5.56 12.44
CA GLY A 156 -5.83 6.64 13.27
C GLY A 156 -5.18 7.74 12.47
N GLY A 157 -4.45 8.61 13.17
CA GLY A 157 -3.84 9.79 12.58
C GLY A 157 -2.68 9.52 11.64
N THR A 158 -2.07 10.58 11.18
CA THR A 158 -0.79 10.56 10.46
C THR A 158 0.33 10.68 11.49
N ASP A 159 1.31 9.79 11.46
CA ASP A 159 2.57 9.93 12.17
C ASP A 159 3.53 10.85 11.42
#